data_edcd7b5f6eb31b77a1f78ea891ebfeb8
#
_entry.id   edcd7b5f6eb31b77a1f78ea891ebfeb8
#
_cell.length_a   1.000
_cell.length_b   1.000
_cell.length_c   1.000
_cell.angle_alpha   90.00
_cell.angle_beta   90.00
_cell.angle_gamma   90.00
#
_symmetry.space_group_name_H-M   'P 1'
#
loop_
_entity.id
_entity.type
_entity.pdbx_description
1 polymer ?
#
loop_
_entity_poly.entity_id
_entity_poly.type
_entity_poly.pdbx_seq_one_letter_code
_entity_poly.pdbx_strand_id
1 'polypeptide(L)'
;WPDKKFPTKEELDAVAPNHPVMLTRTCGHAIWVNSKALAMAGVDKNTPNPAGGTIDRDASGNPTGILHETARNLVRSKVTPMTNDRLKEAMMKAQEELFAYGITSVFSAGTSGTMSSVLETDLMKELYGKGQLKIRIYNTINEGDDAKAYYKKGPEIGLFGDRLTVRCIKFYADGSLGARSALLLEPYSDKPGEKGVERMSYDALYKGYTEARKSGFQVSTHAIGDGANRRVVDLYEKV
;
A
#
# COMPACT_ATOMS: atom_id res chain seq x y z
N TRP A 1 0.64 -19.70 8.07
CA TRP A 1 0.58 -21.12 7.69
C TRP A 1 1.03 -21.98 8.85
N PRO A 2 0.47 -23.21 8.99
CA PRO A 2 0.79 -24.09 10.14
C PRO A 2 2.27 -24.46 10.25
N ASP A 3 2.94 -24.66 9.12
CA ASP A 3 4.35 -25.02 9.02
C ASP A 3 5.29 -23.79 9.11
N LYS A 4 4.73 -22.57 9.26
CA LYS A 4 5.45 -21.28 9.31
C LYS A 4 6.29 -20.99 8.05
N LYS A 5 6.01 -21.66 6.94
CA LYS A 5 6.66 -21.41 5.62
C LYS A 5 5.71 -20.69 4.69
N PHE A 6 6.27 -19.93 3.76
CA PHE A 6 5.48 -19.41 2.66
C PHE A 6 5.08 -20.58 1.74
N PRO A 7 3.84 -20.57 1.21
CA PRO A 7 3.42 -21.54 0.21
C PRO A 7 4.13 -21.29 -1.12
N THR A 8 4.03 -22.26 -2.05
CA THR A 8 4.64 -22.15 -3.36
C THR A 8 3.59 -22.05 -4.48
N LYS A 9 4.01 -21.66 -5.67
CA LYS A 9 3.12 -21.51 -6.84
C LYS A 9 2.46 -22.84 -7.24
N GLU A 10 3.12 -23.97 -7.00
CA GLU A 10 2.64 -25.31 -7.32
C GLU A 10 1.32 -25.65 -6.61
N GLU A 11 1.12 -25.17 -5.38
CA GLU A 11 -0.12 -25.33 -4.64
C GLU A 11 -1.30 -24.60 -5.32
N LEU A 12 -1.07 -23.43 -5.87
CA LEU A 12 -2.08 -22.71 -6.66
C LEU A 12 -2.25 -23.30 -8.06
N ASP A 13 -1.18 -23.77 -8.69
CA ASP A 13 -1.25 -24.42 -9.98
C ASP A 13 -2.11 -25.69 -9.95
N ALA A 14 -2.05 -26.44 -8.82
CA ALA A 14 -2.85 -27.64 -8.64
C ALA A 14 -4.37 -27.37 -8.60
N VAL A 15 -4.79 -26.22 -8.07
CA VAL A 15 -6.23 -25.88 -7.93
C VAL A 15 -6.73 -24.97 -9.04
N ALA A 16 -5.85 -24.23 -9.70
CA ALA A 16 -6.21 -23.30 -10.76
C ALA A 16 -5.20 -23.29 -11.93
N PRO A 17 -5.02 -24.42 -12.62
CA PRO A 17 -3.99 -24.57 -13.67
C PRO A 17 -4.24 -23.66 -14.87
N ASN A 18 -5.50 -23.31 -15.14
CA ASN A 18 -5.90 -22.58 -16.34
C ASN A 18 -6.16 -21.08 -16.11
N HIS A 19 -6.11 -20.60 -14.85
CA HIS A 19 -6.39 -19.22 -14.50
C HIS A 19 -5.20 -18.57 -13.80
N PRO A 20 -4.83 -17.32 -14.13
CA PRO A 20 -3.87 -16.59 -13.32
C PRO A 20 -4.47 -16.32 -11.93
N VAL A 21 -3.72 -16.62 -10.88
CA VAL A 21 -4.15 -16.42 -9.49
C VAL A 21 -3.17 -15.50 -8.80
N MET A 22 -3.72 -14.52 -8.09
CA MET A 22 -2.97 -13.62 -7.21
C MET A 22 -3.72 -13.47 -5.88
N LEU A 23 -3.14 -13.94 -4.81
CA LEU A 23 -3.63 -13.76 -3.44
C LEU A 23 -2.75 -12.74 -2.71
N THR A 24 -3.38 -11.81 -2.01
CA THR A 24 -2.64 -10.84 -1.19
C THR A 24 -2.58 -11.35 0.24
N ARG A 25 -1.38 -11.39 0.82
CA ARG A 25 -1.21 -11.68 2.26
C ARG A 25 -1.94 -10.61 3.08
N THR A 26 -2.54 -11.00 4.19
CA THR A 26 -3.33 -10.12 5.08
C THR A 26 -2.59 -8.84 5.48
N CYS A 27 -1.26 -8.88 5.65
CA CYS A 27 -0.47 -7.69 5.95
C CYS A 27 -0.36 -6.70 4.78
N GLY A 28 -0.76 -7.09 3.56
CA GLY A 28 -0.64 -6.25 2.37
C GLY A 28 0.78 -6.13 1.77
N HIS A 29 1.82 -6.73 2.39
CA HIS A 29 3.23 -6.57 2.00
C HIS A 29 3.78 -7.70 1.13
N ALA A 30 3.02 -8.75 0.90
CA ALA A 30 3.38 -9.86 0.01
C ALA A 30 2.16 -10.30 -0.81
N ILE A 31 2.45 -10.88 -1.97
CA ILE A 31 1.46 -11.62 -2.78
C ILE A 31 1.95 -13.03 -3.02
N TRP A 32 1.00 -13.94 -3.17
CA TRP A 32 1.21 -15.32 -3.59
C TRP A 32 0.53 -15.53 -4.93
N VAL A 33 1.27 -15.95 -5.93
CA VAL A 33 0.83 -16.07 -7.31
C VAL A 33 1.19 -17.42 -7.89
N ASN A 34 0.40 -17.90 -8.85
CA ASN A 34 0.67 -19.12 -9.56
C ASN A 34 1.58 -18.93 -10.78
N SER A 35 2.00 -20.04 -11.41
CA SER A 35 2.86 -20.03 -12.60
C SER A 35 2.26 -19.22 -13.75
N LYS A 36 0.94 -19.26 -13.92
CA LYS A 36 0.25 -18.53 -14.99
C LYS A 36 0.29 -17.03 -14.78
N ALA A 37 0.14 -16.57 -13.54
CA ALA A 37 0.26 -15.16 -13.21
C ALA A 37 1.70 -14.65 -13.36
N LEU A 38 2.72 -15.45 -13.01
CA LEU A 38 4.13 -15.13 -13.24
C LEU A 38 4.41 -15.01 -14.75
N ALA A 39 3.94 -15.96 -15.55
CA ALA A 39 4.11 -15.94 -17.01
C ALA A 39 3.45 -14.70 -17.64
N MET A 40 2.22 -14.34 -17.24
CA MET A 40 1.54 -13.12 -17.71
C MET A 40 2.30 -11.84 -17.34
N ALA A 41 2.99 -11.86 -16.21
CA ALA A 41 3.78 -10.73 -15.73
C ALA A 41 5.19 -10.69 -16.36
N GLY A 42 5.61 -11.73 -17.09
CA GLY A 42 6.97 -11.87 -17.61
C GLY A 42 8.02 -12.06 -16.50
N VAL A 43 7.60 -12.65 -15.36
CA VAL A 43 8.48 -12.89 -14.22
C VAL A 43 9.05 -14.30 -14.28
N ASP A 44 10.36 -14.40 -14.47
CA ASP A 44 11.11 -15.63 -14.59
C ASP A 44 12.40 -15.63 -13.74
N LYS A 45 13.26 -16.65 -13.96
CA LYS A 45 14.54 -16.77 -13.25
C LYS A 45 15.52 -15.63 -13.53
N ASN A 46 15.39 -14.92 -14.65
CA ASN A 46 16.28 -13.84 -15.07
C ASN A 46 15.74 -12.45 -14.65
N THR A 47 14.50 -12.37 -14.18
CA THR A 47 13.89 -11.12 -13.76
C THR A 47 14.59 -10.58 -12.51
N PRO A 48 15.21 -9.38 -12.52
CA PRO A 48 15.89 -8.85 -11.34
C PRO A 48 14.88 -8.46 -10.25
N ASN A 49 15.35 -8.42 -9.01
CA ASN A 49 14.57 -7.80 -7.94
C ASN A 49 14.46 -6.29 -8.20
N PRO A 50 13.27 -5.71 -8.18
CA PRO A 50 13.12 -4.27 -8.29
C PRO A 50 13.60 -3.57 -7.03
N ALA A 51 13.96 -2.30 -7.13
CA ALA A 51 14.32 -1.49 -5.97
C ALA A 51 13.20 -1.51 -4.91
N GLY A 52 13.55 -1.84 -3.68
CA GLY A 52 12.59 -1.93 -2.57
C GLY A 52 11.65 -3.14 -2.61
N GLY A 53 11.98 -4.21 -3.34
CA GLY A 53 11.18 -5.43 -3.36
C GLY A 53 12.00 -6.67 -3.71
N THR A 54 11.48 -7.85 -3.34
CA THR A 54 12.13 -9.14 -3.57
C THR A 54 11.19 -10.16 -4.19
N ILE A 55 11.73 -11.01 -5.05
CA ILE A 55 11.09 -12.20 -5.62
C ILE A 55 11.71 -13.40 -4.90
N ASP A 56 10.90 -14.18 -4.17
CA ASP A 56 11.39 -15.40 -3.55
C ASP A 56 11.71 -16.44 -4.63
N ARG A 57 12.85 -17.12 -4.46
CA ARG A 57 13.37 -18.07 -5.44
C ARG A 57 13.74 -19.40 -4.79
N ASP A 58 13.59 -20.47 -5.55
CA ASP A 58 14.09 -21.79 -5.17
C ASP A 58 15.63 -21.90 -5.35
N ALA A 59 16.19 -23.04 -4.99
CA ALA A 59 17.62 -23.30 -5.13
C ALA A 59 18.16 -23.24 -6.58
N SER A 60 17.27 -23.37 -7.57
CA SER A 60 17.58 -23.27 -8.99
C SER A 60 17.37 -21.84 -9.55
N GLY A 61 16.99 -20.89 -8.70
CA GLY A 61 16.74 -19.51 -9.08
C GLY A 61 15.36 -19.22 -9.67
N ASN A 62 14.46 -20.20 -9.71
CA ASN A 62 13.11 -19.98 -10.23
C ASN A 62 12.24 -19.27 -9.19
N PRO A 63 11.34 -18.35 -9.59
CA PRO A 63 10.38 -17.74 -8.69
C PRO A 63 9.47 -18.79 -8.04
N THR A 64 9.35 -18.74 -6.70
CA THR A 64 8.48 -19.66 -5.93
C THR A 64 7.00 -19.27 -5.98
N GLY A 65 6.70 -18.06 -6.45
CA GLY A 65 5.35 -17.48 -6.45
C GLY A 65 5.13 -16.44 -5.37
N ILE A 66 6.10 -16.19 -4.49
CA ILE A 66 6.00 -15.12 -3.48
C ILE A 66 6.77 -13.89 -3.93
N LEU A 67 6.09 -12.74 -3.92
CA LEU A 67 6.68 -11.45 -4.26
C LEU A 67 6.41 -10.47 -3.10
N HIS A 68 7.47 -9.77 -2.66
CA HIS A 68 7.41 -8.84 -1.53
C HIS A 68 7.52 -7.39 -2.00
N GLU A 69 6.91 -6.50 -1.26
CA GLU A 69 6.99 -5.04 -1.38
C GLU A 69 6.78 -4.57 -2.83
N THR A 70 7.70 -3.81 -3.39
CA THR A 70 7.57 -3.28 -4.77
C THR A 70 7.56 -4.38 -5.84
N ALA A 71 8.13 -5.56 -5.58
CA ALA A 71 8.09 -6.68 -6.52
C ALA A 71 6.65 -7.14 -6.85
N ARG A 72 5.70 -6.94 -5.93
CA ARG A 72 4.27 -7.20 -6.18
C ARG A 72 3.74 -6.46 -7.40
N ASN A 73 4.29 -5.28 -7.71
CA ASN A 73 3.84 -4.46 -8.81
C ASN A 73 4.13 -5.08 -10.18
N LEU A 74 5.10 -5.99 -10.28
CA LEU A 74 5.37 -6.75 -11.51
C LEU A 74 4.11 -7.51 -11.97
N VAL A 75 3.39 -8.14 -11.03
CA VAL A 75 2.15 -8.87 -11.32
C VAL A 75 0.93 -7.95 -11.26
N ARG A 76 0.83 -7.08 -10.26
CA ARG A 76 -0.32 -6.17 -10.08
C ARG A 76 -0.56 -5.26 -11.28
N SER A 77 0.49 -4.82 -11.97
CA SER A 77 0.38 -4.01 -13.19
C SER A 77 -0.33 -4.72 -14.35
N LYS A 78 -0.48 -6.04 -14.28
CA LYS A 78 -1.18 -6.85 -15.28
C LYS A 78 -2.64 -7.15 -14.89
N VAL A 79 -3.04 -6.83 -13.66
CA VAL A 79 -4.43 -6.96 -13.22
C VAL A 79 -5.26 -5.83 -13.81
N THR A 80 -6.38 -6.17 -14.44
CA THR A 80 -7.31 -5.15 -14.95
C THR A 80 -7.83 -4.30 -13.81
N PRO A 81 -7.71 -2.96 -13.87
CA PRO A 81 -8.25 -2.08 -12.84
C PRO A 81 -9.75 -2.26 -12.68
N MET A 82 -10.25 -2.08 -11.46
CA MET A 82 -11.69 -2.00 -11.22
C MET A 82 -12.27 -0.77 -11.92
N THR A 83 -13.47 -0.91 -12.45
CA THR A 83 -14.20 0.24 -13.00
C THR A 83 -14.62 1.20 -11.88
N ASN A 84 -14.83 2.47 -12.23
CA ASN A 84 -15.29 3.48 -11.27
C ASN A 84 -16.60 3.09 -10.59
N ASP A 85 -17.52 2.43 -11.30
CA ASP A 85 -18.79 1.98 -10.72
C ASP A 85 -18.59 0.87 -9.69
N ARG A 86 -17.69 -0.07 -9.95
CA ARG A 86 -17.33 -1.09 -8.96
C ARG A 86 -16.59 -0.52 -7.75
N LEU A 87 -15.77 0.50 -7.94
CA LEU A 87 -15.13 1.21 -6.83
C LEU A 87 -16.17 1.92 -5.97
N LYS A 88 -17.15 2.62 -6.58
CA LYS A 88 -18.25 3.25 -5.86
C LYS A 88 -19.10 2.23 -5.10
N GLU A 89 -19.44 1.11 -5.74
CA GLU A 89 -20.16 0.01 -5.07
C GLU A 89 -19.39 -0.52 -3.85
N ALA A 90 -18.07 -0.71 -3.99
CA ALA A 90 -17.23 -1.16 -2.88
C ALA A 90 -17.20 -0.15 -1.71
N MET A 91 -17.12 1.17 -2.01
CA MET A 91 -17.20 2.22 -0.98
C MET A 91 -18.54 2.19 -0.25
N MET A 92 -19.64 1.97 -0.97
CA MET A 92 -20.97 1.88 -0.35
C MET A 92 -21.11 0.66 0.56
N LYS A 93 -20.63 -0.50 0.12
CA LYS A 93 -20.60 -1.72 0.96
C LYS A 93 -19.71 -1.56 2.18
N ALA A 94 -18.55 -0.95 2.02
CA ALA A 94 -17.66 -0.65 3.15
C ALA A 94 -18.35 0.26 4.19
N GLN A 95 -19.10 1.28 3.75
CA GLN A 95 -19.89 2.13 4.65
C GLN A 95 -20.94 1.31 5.41
N GLU A 96 -21.68 0.43 4.75
CA GLU A 96 -22.69 -0.43 5.39
C GLU A 96 -22.06 -1.31 6.48
N GLU A 97 -20.96 -1.95 6.18
CA GLU A 97 -20.20 -2.76 7.15
C GLU A 97 -19.72 -1.93 8.34
N LEU A 98 -19.13 -0.76 8.10
CA LEU A 98 -18.66 0.11 9.16
C LEU A 98 -19.81 0.55 10.08
N PHE A 99 -20.97 0.89 9.52
CA PHE A 99 -22.15 1.25 10.29
C PHE A 99 -22.71 0.09 11.11
N ALA A 100 -22.64 -1.15 10.59
CA ALA A 100 -23.06 -2.34 11.34
C ALA A 100 -22.23 -2.54 12.63
N TYR A 101 -20.97 -2.08 12.63
CA TYR A 101 -20.10 -2.07 13.81
C TYR A 101 -20.16 -0.75 14.62
N GLY A 102 -21.07 0.15 14.30
CA GLY A 102 -21.20 1.44 14.98
C GLY A 102 -20.11 2.46 14.65
N ILE A 103 -19.29 2.21 13.62
CA ILE A 103 -18.21 3.11 13.18
C ILE A 103 -18.80 4.19 12.30
N THR A 104 -18.74 5.44 12.73
CA THR A 104 -19.29 6.59 12.02
C THR A 104 -18.26 7.55 11.43
N SER A 105 -16.97 7.33 11.73
CA SER A 105 -15.85 8.10 11.21
C SER A 105 -14.65 7.21 10.97
N VAL A 106 -13.91 7.48 9.90
CA VAL A 106 -12.68 6.76 9.58
C VAL A 106 -11.58 7.71 9.16
N PHE A 107 -10.34 7.34 9.45
CA PHE A 107 -9.14 7.90 8.85
C PHE A 107 -8.72 6.94 7.73
N SER A 108 -8.71 7.42 6.49
CA SER A 108 -8.22 6.63 5.35
C SER A 108 -6.70 6.68 5.31
N ALA A 109 -6.06 5.54 5.41
CA ALA A 109 -4.59 5.43 5.44
C ALA A 109 -3.92 5.47 4.05
N GLY A 110 -4.63 5.96 3.04
CA GLY A 110 -4.21 6.02 1.64
C GLY A 110 -4.68 4.80 0.83
N THR A 111 -4.59 4.93 -0.48
CA THR A 111 -4.93 3.84 -1.42
C THR A 111 -3.81 2.82 -1.50
N SER A 112 -4.17 1.57 -1.78
CA SER A 112 -3.21 0.51 -2.05
C SER A 112 -3.18 0.14 -3.54
N GLY A 113 -2.04 -0.36 -4.01
CA GLY A 113 -1.89 -0.81 -5.38
C GLY A 113 -1.63 0.32 -6.37
N THR A 114 -2.23 0.26 -7.55
CA THR A 114 -2.03 1.20 -8.67
C THR A 114 -3.13 2.26 -8.76
N MET A 115 -4.10 2.25 -7.86
CA MET A 115 -5.19 3.23 -7.88
C MET A 115 -4.68 4.59 -7.40
N SER A 116 -5.05 5.64 -8.13
CA SER A 116 -4.79 7.01 -7.72
C SER A 116 -5.68 7.41 -6.54
N SER A 117 -5.09 7.99 -5.52
CA SER A 117 -5.83 8.55 -4.37
C SER A 117 -6.62 9.81 -4.75
N VAL A 118 -6.22 10.50 -5.83
CA VAL A 118 -7.00 11.59 -6.43
C VAL A 118 -8.30 11.05 -7.00
N LEU A 119 -8.24 9.98 -7.83
CA LEU A 119 -9.42 9.33 -8.37
C LEU A 119 -10.36 8.83 -7.26
N GLU A 120 -9.81 8.14 -6.24
CA GLU A 120 -10.59 7.68 -5.10
C GLU A 120 -11.32 8.84 -4.42
N THR A 121 -10.62 9.94 -4.18
CA THR A 121 -11.21 11.15 -3.58
C THR A 121 -12.33 11.75 -4.44
N ASP A 122 -12.15 11.80 -5.75
CA ASP A 122 -13.16 12.33 -6.66
C ASP A 122 -14.41 11.45 -6.69
N LEU A 123 -14.27 10.11 -6.63
CA LEU A 123 -15.40 9.19 -6.50
C LEU A 123 -16.13 9.35 -5.15
N MET A 124 -15.39 9.55 -4.04
CA MET A 124 -16.00 9.90 -2.74
C MET A 124 -16.83 11.19 -2.84
N LYS A 125 -16.29 12.24 -3.47
CA LYS A 125 -17.00 13.52 -3.66
C LYS A 125 -18.27 13.34 -4.50
N GLU A 126 -18.22 12.53 -5.55
CA GLU A 126 -19.41 12.19 -6.34
C GLU A 126 -20.50 11.55 -5.47
N LEU A 127 -20.12 10.56 -4.66
CA LEU A 127 -21.04 9.86 -3.75
C LEU A 127 -21.61 10.78 -2.66
N TYR A 128 -20.80 11.66 -2.09
CA TYR A 128 -21.25 12.67 -1.13
C TYR A 128 -22.21 13.67 -1.78
N GLY A 129 -21.90 14.15 -3.00
CA GLY A 129 -22.76 15.06 -3.74
C GLY A 129 -24.13 14.48 -4.05
N LYS A 130 -24.23 13.14 -4.23
CA LYS A 130 -25.48 12.40 -4.39
C LYS A 130 -26.16 12.03 -3.06
N GLY A 131 -25.58 12.37 -1.91
CA GLY A 131 -26.08 12.01 -0.59
C GLY A 131 -26.00 10.51 -0.26
N GLN A 132 -25.25 9.75 -1.04
CA GLN A 132 -25.09 8.30 -0.88
C GLN A 132 -24.05 7.96 0.19
N LEU A 133 -22.90 8.62 0.18
CA LEU A 133 -21.89 8.44 1.22
C LEU A 133 -22.23 9.34 2.42
N LYS A 134 -22.25 8.75 3.63
CA LYS A 134 -22.68 9.42 4.87
C LYS A 134 -21.68 9.34 6.01
N ILE A 135 -20.78 8.35 5.97
CA ILE A 135 -19.69 8.20 6.94
C ILE A 135 -18.76 9.42 6.88
N ARG A 136 -18.18 9.83 8.00
CA ARG A 136 -17.15 10.89 8.01
C ARG A 136 -15.80 10.30 7.65
N ILE A 137 -15.09 10.93 6.70
CA ILE A 137 -13.78 10.46 6.23
C ILE A 137 -12.76 11.59 6.35
N TYR A 138 -11.70 11.32 7.11
CA TYR A 138 -10.46 12.08 7.00
C TYR A 138 -9.56 11.33 6.00
N ASN A 139 -9.45 11.86 4.79
CA ASN A 139 -8.78 11.17 3.68
C ASN A 139 -7.32 11.59 3.53
N THR A 140 -6.48 10.65 3.14
CA THR A 140 -5.08 10.89 2.81
C THR A 140 -4.83 10.74 1.33
N ILE A 141 -3.90 11.52 0.82
CA ILE A 141 -3.40 11.46 -0.56
C ILE A 141 -2.04 10.76 -0.53
N ASN A 142 -1.83 9.81 -1.42
CA ASN A 142 -0.53 9.15 -1.53
C ASN A 142 0.54 10.12 -2.03
N GLU A 143 1.76 9.93 -1.55
CA GLU A 143 2.94 10.63 -2.05
C GLU A 143 3.14 10.42 -3.57
N GLY A 144 3.97 11.23 -4.19
CA GLY A 144 4.22 11.15 -5.63
C GLY A 144 3.35 12.13 -6.44
N ASP A 145 2.85 11.70 -7.59
CA ASP A 145 2.12 12.60 -8.51
C ASP A 145 0.76 13.02 -7.96
N ASP A 146 0.08 12.17 -7.20
CA ASP A 146 -1.16 12.51 -6.52
C ASP A 146 -0.94 13.65 -5.52
N ALA A 147 0.11 13.58 -4.69
CA ALA A 147 0.46 14.65 -3.76
C ALA A 147 0.79 15.94 -4.49
N LYS A 148 1.56 15.88 -5.59
CA LYS A 148 1.89 17.08 -6.40
C LYS A 148 0.65 17.78 -6.96
N ALA A 149 -0.38 17.01 -7.34
CA ALA A 149 -1.65 17.58 -7.79
C ALA A 149 -2.34 18.33 -6.63
N TYR A 150 -2.33 17.75 -5.44
CA TYR A 150 -2.92 18.36 -4.26
C TYR A 150 -2.12 19.53 -3.68
N TYR A 151 -0.79 19.54 -3.79
CA TYR A 151 0.03 20.70 -3.39
C TYR A 151 -0.34 21.98 -4.16
N LYS A 152 -0.72 21.84 -5.43
CA LYS A 152 -1.20 22.97 -6.24
C LYS A 152 -2.62 23.43 -5.85
N LYS A 153 -3.45 22.50 -5.44
CA LYS A 153 -4.86 22.73 -5.08
C LYS A 153 -5.02 23.24 -3.65
N GLY A 154 -4.19 22.78 -2.74
CA GLY A 154 -4.32 22.95 -1.30
C GLY A 154 -5.24 21.90 -0.64
N PRO A 155 -5.26 21.88 0.71
CA PRO A 155 -6.11 20.97 1.46
C PRO A 155 -7.59 21.35 1.33
N GLU A 156 -8.46 20.35 1.38
CA GLU A 156 -9.92 20.51 1.38
C GLU A 156 -10.47 20.07 2.74
N ILE A 157 -11.07 20.99 3.49
CA ILE A 157 -11.45 20.76 4.88
C ILE A 157 -12.96 20.95 5.03
N GLY A 158 -13.64 20.00 5.71
CA GLY A 158 -15.03 20.12 6.10
C GLY A 158 -16.03 20.08 4.93
N LEU A 159 -15.67 19.44 3.83
CA LEU A 159 -16.59 19.31 2.69
C LEU A 159 -17.84 18.50 3.07
N PHE A 160 -18.97 18.79 2.42
CA PHE A 160 -20.25 18.07 2.58
C PHE A 160 -20.76 18.06 4.01
N GLY A 161 -20.70 19.21 4.71
CA GLY A 161 -21.12 19.34 6.10
C GLY A 161 -20.23 18.56 7.07
N ASP A 162 -18.94 18.81 6.99
CA ASP A 162 -17.87 18.21 7.81
C ASP A 162 -17.73 16.68 7.65
N ARG A 163 -18.15 16.14 6.51
CA ARG A 163 -18.07 14.69 6.26
C ARG A 163 -16.79 14.26 5.54
N LEU A 164 -16.15 15.15 4.78
CA LEU A 164 -14.91 14.85 4.07
C LEU A 164 -13.86 15.93 4.33
N THR A 165 -12.71 15.51 4.83
CA THR A 165 -11.50 16.33 4.90
C THR A 165 -10.36 15.62 4.16
N VAL A 166 -9.67 16.34 3.27
CA VAL A 166 -8.51 15.86 2.52
C VAL A 166 -7.34 16.77 2.87
N ARG A 167 -6.57 16.41 3.90
CA ARG A 167 -5.52 17.27 4.47
C ARG A 167 -4.25 16.53 4.86
N CYS A 168 -4.10 15.29 4.47
CA CYS A 168 -2.94 14.50 4.85
C CYS A 168 -2.27 13.88 3.63
N ILE A 169 -0.93 13.86 3.62
CA ILE A 169 -0.13 13.12 2.63
C ILE A 169 0.44 11.87 3.28
N LYS A 170 0.29 10.73 2.62
CA LYS A 170 0.74 9.43 3.08
C LYS A 170 2.11 9.08 2.52
N PHE A 171 3.03 8.74 3.41
CA PHE A 171 4.37 8.26 3.11
C PHE A 171 4.61 6.85 3.65
N TYR A 172 5.65 6.19 3.18
CA TYR A 172 6.03 4.84 3.59
C TYR A 172 7.54 4.79 3.85
N ALA A 173 7.94 4.66 5.12
CA ALA A 173 9.36 4.57 5.49
C ALA A 173 9.91 3.14 5.29
N ASP A 174 9.12 2.11 5.63
CA ASP A 174 9.55 0.71 5.60
C ASP A 174 8.41 -0.24 5.20
N GLY A 175 8.62 -1.54 5.39
CA GLY A 175 7.63 -2.59 5.15
C GLY A 175 7.01 -3.17 6.43
N SER A 176 6.94 -4.51 6.57
CA SER A 176 6.30 -5.20 7.71
C SER A 176 7.19 -6.24 8.37
N LEU A 177 6.98 -6.48 9.67
CA LEU A 177 7.73 -7.49 10.43
C LEU A 177 7.58 -8.90 9.85
N GLY A 178 6.35 -9.33 9.59
CA GLY A 178 6.10 -10.68 9.09
C GLY A 178 6.64 -10.97 7.69
N ALA A 179 6.97 -9.95 6.90
CA ALA A 179 7.67 -10.09 5.62
C ALA A 179 9.18 -9.81 5.73
N ARG A 180 9.69 -9.57 6.94
CA ARG A 180 11.08 -9.14 7.23
C ARG A 180 11.51 -7.91 6.43
N SER A 181 10.58 -7.00 6.20
CA SER A 181 10.79 -5.75 5.47
C SER A 181 10.60 -4.50 6.34
N ALA A 182 10.17 -4.65 7.60
CA ALA A 182 10.23 -3.57 8.58
C ALA A 182 11.71 -3.23 8.89
N LEU A 183 12.05 -1.93 8.87
CA LEU A 183 13.44 -1.47 9.04
C LEU A 183 13.79 -1.45 10.53
N LEU A 184 14.69 -2.35 10.93
CA LEU A 184 15.13 -2.53 12.31
C LEU A 184 16.50 -1.88 12.56
N LEU A 185 16.74 -1.51 13.81
CA LEU A 185 18.06 -1.08 14.28
C LEU A 185 19.06 -2.27 14.31
N GLU A 186 18.59 -3.43 14.78
CA GLU A 186 19.35 -4.68 14.80
C GLU A 186 18.81 -5.69 13.79
N PRO A 187 19.60 -6.66 13.33
CA PRO A 187 19.15 -7.70 12.41
C PRO A 187 17.99 -8.52 13.00
N TYR A 188 17.14 -9.04 12.12
CA TYR A 188 16.10 -10.01 12.51
C TYR A 188 16.73 -11.23 13.19
N SER A 189 16.19 -11.65 14.33
CA SER A 189 16.71 -12.79 15.11
C SER A 189 16.61 -14.11 14.35
N ASP A 190 15.60 -14.24 13.49
CA ASP A 190 15.38 -15.42 12.65
C ASP A 190 15.98 -15.28 11.23
N LYS A 191 16.67 -14.17 10.95
CA LYS A 191 17.39 -13.93 9.68
C LYS A 191 18.59 -13.00 9.91
N PRO A 192 19.69 -13.53 10.47
CA PRO A 192 20.89 -12.75 10.76
C PRO A 192 21.42 -12.04 9.51
N GLY A 193 21.81 -10.77 9.66
CA GLY A 193 22.32 -9.92 8.57
C GLY A 193 21.23 -9.08 7.86
N GLU A 194 19.97 -9.40 8.02
CA GLU A 194 18.86 -8.64 7.45
C GLU A 194 18.28 -7.65 8.48
N LYS A 195 18.15 -6.39 8.07
CA LYS A 195 17.57 -5.32 8.89
C LYS A 195 16.26 -4.74 8.32
N GLY A 196 15.73 -5.33 7.24
CA GLY A 196 14.54 -4.84 6.54
C GLY A 196 14.85 -3.96 5.35
N VAL A 197 13.85 -3.23 4.87
CA VAL A 197 13.90 -2.46 3.61
C VAL A 197 13.51 -1.02 3.88
N GLU A 198 14.39 -0.10 3.52
CA GLU A 198 14.08 1.33 3.44
C GLU A 198 13.29 1.59 2.15
N ARG A 199 12.00 1.94 2.26
CA ARG A 199 11.16 2.22 1.09
C ARG A 199 11.37 3.61 0.52
N MET A 200 11.58 4.57 1.40
CA MET A 200 11.94 5.94 1.02
C MET A 200 13.18 6.36 1.83
N SER A 201 14.15 6.96 1.16
CA SER A 201 15.35 7.47 1.84
C SER A 201 15.00 8.59 2.82
N TYR A 202 15.86 8.81 3.80
CA TYR A 202 15.72 9.90 4.75
C TYR A 202 15.53 11.25 4.07
N ASP A 203 16.35 11.54 3.05
CA ASP A 203 16.27 12.81 2.31
C ASP A 203 14.98 12.95 1.50
N ALA A 204 14.48 11.84 0.92
CA ALA A 204 13.22 11.83 0.21
C ALA A 204 12.04 12.10 1.16
N LEU A 205 12.03 11.49 2.35
CA LEU A 205 11.03 11.76 3.37
C LEU A 205 11.10 13.22 3.86
N TYR A 206 12.30 13.71 4.18
CA TYR A 206 12.48 15.10 4.62
C TYR A 206 11.96 16.11 3.62
N LYS A 207 12.32 15.90 2.34
CA LYS A 207 11.82 16.75 1.23
C LYS A 207 10.30 16.69 1.12
N GLY A 208 9.73 15.46 1.15
CA GLY A 208 8.28 15.27 1.05
C GLY A 208 7.52 15.90 2.22
N TYR A 209 8.00 15.76 3.45
CA TYR A 209 7.39 16.38 4.63
C TYR A 209 7.43 17.91 4.57
N THR A 210 8.59 18.45 4.18
CA THR A 210 8.76 19.90 4.02
C THR A 210 7.80 20.47 2.98
N GLU A 211 7.65 19.78 1.84
CA GLU A 211 6.74 20.20 0.76
C GLU A 211 5.28 20.10 1.19
N ALA A 212 4.89 19.00 1.83
CA ALA A 212 3.54 18.80 2.36
C ALA A 212 3.17 19.92 3.37
N ARG A 213 4.05 20.19 4.34
CA ARG A 213 3.84 21.24 5.33
C ARG A 213 3.71 22.64 4.69
N LYS A 214 4.61 23.00 3.77
CA LYS A 214 4.54 24.28 3.04
C LYS A 214 3.24 24.46 2.27
N SER A 215 2.65 23.34 1.82
CA SER A 215 1.38 23.32 1.08
C SER A 215 0.15 23.20 2.00
N GLY A 216 0.32 23.25 3.35
CA GLY A 216 -0.77 23.23 4.33
C GLY A 216 -1.27 21.83 4.70
N PHE A 217 -0.56 20.77 4.27
CA PHE A 217 -0.91 19.38 4.58
C PHE A 217 -0.23 18.89 5.84
N GLN A 218 -0.91 17.98 6.53
CA GLN A 218 -0.32 17.10 7.51
C GLN A 218 0.37 15.93 6.82
N VAL A 219 1.22 15.22 7.54
CA VAL A 219 1.88 14.02 7.05
C VAL A 219 1.53 12.80 7.91
N SER A 220 1.40 11.66 7.28
CA SER A 220 1.21 10.36 7.92
C SER A 220 2.19 9.38 7.30
N THR A 221 2.99 8.70 8.12
CA THR A 221 4.04 7.81 7.62
C THR A 221 3.86 6.41 8.18
N HIS A 222 3.86 5.42 7.28
CA HIS A 222 3.99 4.02 7.65
C HIS A 222 5.41 3.76 8.16
N ALA A 223 5.52 3.31 9.42
CA ALA A 223 6.78 2.96 10.07
C ALA A 223 6.52 1.86 11.10
N ILE A 224 6.95 0.64 10.81
CA ILE A 224 6.77 -0.54 11.68
C ILE A 224 8.04 -0.87 12.45
N GLY A 225 9.19 -0.89 11.78
CA GLY A 225 10.46 -1.14 12.43
C GLY A 225 10.86 -0.03 13.40
N ASP A 226 11.59 -0.39 14.46
CA ASP A 226 12.13 0.57 15.42
C ASP A 226 13.12 1.55 14.75
N GLY A 227 13.90 1.10 13.78
CA GLY A 227 14.75 1.93 12.94
C GLY A 227 13.98 2.93 12.09
N ALA A 228 12.86 2.50 11.48
CA ALA A 228 11.98 3.38 10.73
C ALA A 228 11.29 4.40 11.64
N ASN A 229 10.75 3.95 12.78
CA ASN A 229 10.11 4.83 13.77
C ASN A 229 11.06 5.91 14.26
N ARG A 230 12.31 5.55 14.62
CA ARG A 230 13.31 6.51 15.04
C ARG A 230 13.53 7.61 14.00
N ARG A 231 13.75 7.21 12.74
CA ARG A 231 13.94 8.15 11.62
C ARG A 231 12.76 9.07 11.40
N VAL A 232 11.54 8.53 11.45
CA VAL A 232 10.31 9.31 11.24
C VAL A 232 10.11 10.34 12.34
N VAL A 233 10.33 9.96 13.62
CA VAL A 233 10.23 10.88 14.76
C VAL A 233 11.29 11.98 14.65
N ASP A 234 12.55 11.64 14.37
CA ASP A 234 13.64 12.60 14.19
C ASP A 234 13.36 13.57 13.01
N LEU A 235 12.64 13.11 11.97
CA LEU A 235 12.21 13.95 10.86
C LEU A 235 11.06 14.89 11.23
N TYR A 236 10.08 14.41 12.01
CA TYR A 236 8.97 15.25 12.46
C TYR A 236 9.44 16.39 13.35
N GLU A 237 10.49 16.18 14.15
CA GLU A 237 11.10 17.23 14.96
C GLU A 237 11.80 18.31 14.12
N LYS A 238 12.33 17.95 12.95
CA LYS A 238 13.06 18.85 12.05
C LYS A 238 12.20 19.67 11.10
N VAL A 239 10.96 19.24 10.85
CA VAL A 239 10.03 19.86 9.89
C VAL A 239 8.94 20.65 10.60
#